data_aa67fe3eca2c4e1a857aba54627f59f0
#
_entry.id   aa67fe3eca2c4e1a857aba54627f59f0
#
_cell.length_a   1.000
_cell.length_b   1.000
_cell.length_c   1.000
_cell.angle_alpha   90.00
_cell.angle_beta   90.00
_cell.angle_gamma   90.00
#
_symmetry.space_group_name_H-M   'P 1'
#
loop_
_entity.id
_entity.type
_entity.pdbx_description
1 polymer ?
#
loop_
_entity_poly.entity_id
_entity_poly.type
_entity_poly.pdbx_seq_one_letter_code
_entity_poly.pdbx_strand_id
1 'polypeptide(L)'
;MADTQNTKVQEQDIHQLLKVKREKLANLQQAGKDPFQITKYDVTHHSTDIKNNFEELEGKTVRIAGRVMSKRVMGKASFCNVQDLPGNIQVYVARDSIGEESYADFKKYDVGDIVGIEGEVFKTKTGETSIHAAKVTLLSKSLQILPEKFHGLTNTDIRYRQRYTDLIMNQDVKDTFVKRSRIISAIRRYLDGQGFLEVETPMLVSNAGGAAARPFETHYNALDEDVKLRISLELYLKRLIVGGMERVFEIGRVFRNEGLDTRHNPEFTLMELYQAYTDYYGMMDLTENMFRYVAQEVCGTTVIPYAEETIDLGKPFERLTMVDAVKKYAGVDFDQIPDTAAAKKLADEKGVHYEANYDDRLLAIIREYGLGIDCASGNELRKAVEAGFDPKGIVYAGVGKRDKELKYAIEQNILAINCESIQELELVDA
;
A
#
# COMPACT_ATOMS: atom_id res chain seq x y z
N MET A 1 -16.29 -39.79 -3.58
CA MET A 1 -15.23 -40.70 -4.06
C MET A 1 -14.62 -40.27 -5.39
N ALA A 2 -15.38 -39.73 -6.34
CA ALA A 2 -14.83 -39.26 -7.63
C ALA A 2 -13.89 -38.03 -7.47
N ASP A 3 -14.23 -37.07 -6.62
CA ASP A 3 -13.40 -35.88 -6.38
C ASP A 3 -12.04 -36.21 -5.74
N THR A 4 -12.00 -37.18 -4.83
CA THR A 4 -10.76 -37.56 -4.13
C THR A 4 -9.79 -38.34 -5.03
N GLN A 5 -10.29 -39.07 -6.03
CA GLN A 5 -9.48 -39.74 -7.04
C GLN A 5 -8.89 -38.74 -8.04
N ASN A 6 -9.69 -37.76 -8.47
CA ASN A 6 -9.27 -36.73 -9.40
C ASN A 6 -8.15 -35.84 -8.80
N THR A 7 -8.28 -35.48 -7.51
CA THR A 7 -7.27 -34.71 -6.76
C THR A 7 -5.94 -35.47 -6.65
N LYS A 8 -5.98 -36.79 -6.34
CA LYS A 8 -4.77 -37.63 -6.23
C LYS A 8 -4.06 -37.80 -7.56
N VAL A 9 -4.78 -37.93 -8.67
CA VAL A 9 -4.19 -38.02 -10.01
C VAL A 9 -3.52 -36.70 -10.38
N GLN A 10 -4.14 -35.57 -10.13
CA GLN A 10 -3.54 -34.25 -10.36
C GLN A 10 -2.29 -34.01 -9.52
N GLU A 11 -2.27 -34.41 -8.26
CA GLU A 11 -1.08 -34.31 -7.38
C GLU A 11 0.08 -35.18 -7.90
N GLN A 12 -0.18 -36.40 -8.36
CA GLN A 12 0.83 -37.27 -8.94
C GLN A 12 1.42 -36.68 -10.23
N ASP A 13 0.60 -36.10 -11.11
CA ASP A 13 1.05 -35.44 -12.31
C ASP A 13 1.92 -34.21 -12.02
N ILE A 14 1.57 -33.42 -10.99
CA ILE A 14 2.38 -32.27 -10.54
C ILE A 14 3.73 -32.74 -10.02
N HIS A 15 3.79 -33.77 -9.19
CA HIS A 15 5.04 -34.31 -8.70
C HIS A 15 5.95 -34.81 -9.81
N GLN A 16 5.38 -35.45 -10.83
CA GLN A 16 6.14 -35.94 -12.00
C GLN A 16 6.71 -34.76 -12.81
N LEU A 17 5.94 -33.70 -13.03
CA LEU A 17 6.40 -32.50 -13.73
C LEU A 17 7.53 -31.77 -12.98
N LEU A 18 7.42 -31.66 -11.66
CA LEU A 18 8.48 -31.07 -10.80
C LEU A 18 9.77 -31.90 -10.87
N LYS A 19 9.64 -33.25 -10.89
CA LYS A 19 10.78 -34.14 -11.04
C LYS A 19 11.48 -33.94 -12.38
N VAL A 20 10.75 -33.90 -13.49
CA VAL A 20 11.29 -33.63 -14.82
C VAL A 20 12.03 -32.29 -14.89
N LYS A 21 11.51 -31.21 -14.26
CA LYS A 21 12.20 -29.92 -14.22
C LYS A 21 13.54 -29.99 -13.48
N ARG A 22 13.59 -30.72 -12.35
CA ARG A 22 14.83 -30.96 -11.58
C ARG A 22 15.84 -31.78 -12.35
N GLU A 23 15.38 -32.84 -13.03
CA GLU A 23 16.24 -33.67 -13.92
C GLU A 23 16.83 -32.84 -15.07
N LYS A 24 16.06 -31.96 -15.70
CA LYS A 24 16.55 -31.04 -16.72
C LYS A 24 17.66 -30.11 -16.16
N LEU A 25 17.51 -29.58 -14.95
CA LEU A 25 18.56 -28.80 -14.31
C LEU A 25 19.82 -29.64 -14.06
N ALA A 26 19.67 -30.83 -13.48
CA ALA A 26 20.79 -31.73 -13.22
C ALA A 26 21.57 -32.07 -14.52
N ASN A 27 20.86 -32.32 -15.60
CA ASN A 27 21.48 -32.58 -16.92
C ASN A 27 22.25 -31.35 -17.44
N LEU A 28 21.73 -30.13 -17.23
CA LEU A 28 22.44 -28.89 -17.58
C LEU A 28 23.72 -28.73 -16.74
N GLN A 29 23.66 -29.01 -15.46
CA GLN A 29 24.79 -28.92 -14.54
C GLN A 29 25.88 -29.94 -14.91
N GLN A 30 25.50 -31.19 -15.19
CA GLN A 30 26.41 -32.23 -15.64
C GLN A 30 27.07 -31.89 -16.98
N ALA A 31 26.37 -31.19 -17.87
CA ALA A 31 26.88 -30.72 -19.15
C ALA A 31 27.75 -29.45 -19.06
N GLY A 32 28.01 -28.93 -17.86
CA GLY A 32 28.75 -27.67 -17.65
C GLY A 32 27.98 -26.41 -18.11
N LYS A 33 26.66 -26.51 -18.25
CA LYS A 33 25.75 -25.43 -18.69
C LYS A 33 24.82 -24.98 -17.55
N ASP A 34 25.33 -24.95 -16.30
CA ASP A 34 24.57 -24.54 -15.13
C ASP A 34 24.17 -23.08 -15.23
N PRO A 35 22.85 -22.75 -15.37
CA PRO A 35 22.40 -21.37 -15.49
C PRO A 35 22.67 -20.54 -14.23
N PHE A 36 22.77 -21.16 -13.06
CA PHE A 36 23.00 -20.46 -11.79
C PHE A 36 24.45 -19.98 -11.59
N GLN A 37 25.36 -20.38 -12.49
CA GLN A 37 26.72 -19.82 -12.52
C GLN A 37 26.78 -18.47 -13.27
N ILE A 38 25.72 -18.10 -13.99
CA ILE A 38 25.64 -16.84 -14.72
C ILE A 38 25.12 -15.77 -13.77
N THR A 39 26.00 -14.99 -13.17
CA THR A 39 25.66 -13.97 -12.16
C THR A 39 25.38 -12.59 -12.74
N LYS A 40 25.75 -12.35 -14.00
CA LYS A 40 25.58 -11.06 -14.69
C LYS A 40 25.10 -11.26 -16.13
N TYR A 41 24.14 -10.42 -16.52
CA TYR A 41 23.69 -10.29 -17.90
C TYR A 41 23.41 -8.82 -18.22
N ASP A 42 24.04 -8.27 -19.24
CA ASP A 42 23.91 -6.85 -19.57
C ASP A 42 22.67 -6.59 -20.42
N VAL A 43 21.62 -6.08 -19.82
CA VAL A 43 20.38 -5.66 -20.48
C VAL A 43 20.56 -4.27 -21.05
N THR A 44 20.20 -4.05 -22.33
CA THR A 44 20.27 -2.73 -22.98
C THR A 44 18.91 -2.05 -23.05
N HIS A 45 17.84 -2.80 -23.22
CA HIS A 45 16.47 -2.30 -23.41
C HIS A 45 15.46 -3.19 -22.70
N HIS A 46 14.32 -2.61 -22.35
CA HIS A 46 13.15 -3.34 -21.91
C HIS A 46 12.12 -3.52 -23.04
N SER A 47 11.19 -4.45 -22.86
CA SER A 47 10.16 -4.78 -23.86
C SER A 47 9.36 -3.58 -24.34
N THR A 48 8.97 -2.68 -23.43
CA THR A 48 8.20 -1.46 -23.75
C THR A 48 9.05 -0.42 -24.45
N ASP A 49 10.35 -0.30 -24.12
CA ASP A 49 11.26 0.62 -24.79
C ASP A 49 11.35 0.29 -26.26
N ILE A 50 11.48 -1.03 -26.57
CA ILE A 50 11.57 -1.52 -27.94
C ILE A 50 10.26 -1.27 -28.69
N LYS A 51 9.11 -1.55 -28.06
CA LYS A 51 7.81 -1.35 -28.70
C LYS A 51 7.50 0.12 -28.97
N ASN A 52 7.83 1.00 -28.02
CA ASN A 52 7.54 2.45 -28.10
C ASN A 52 8.50 3.18 -29.06
N ASN A 53 9.73 2.67 -29.21
CA ASN A 53 10.76 3.30 -30.06
C ASN A 53 11.11 2.38 -31.25
N PHE A 54 10.13 1.65 -31.78
CA PHE A 54 10.35 0.69 -32.85
C PHE A 54 11.07 1.28 -34.07
N GLU A 55 10.63 2.44 -34.54
CA GLU A 55 11.20 3.12 -35.73
C GLU A 55 12.69 3.43 -35.59
N GLU A 56 13.13 3.74 -34.36
CA GLU A 56 14.54 4.00 -34.08
C GLU A 56 15.37 2.72 -33.90
N LEU A 57 14.71 1.63 -33.44
CA LEU A 57 15.37 0.39 -33.06
C LEU A 57 15.27 -0.72 -34.12
N GLU A 58 14.46 -0.53 -35.16
CA GLU A 58 14.36 -1.51 -36.26
C GLU A 58 15.74 -1.81 -36.88
N GLY A 59 16.06 -3.07 -37.02
CA GLY A 59 17.35 -3.53 -37.51
C GLY A 59 18.51 -3.41 -36.52
N LYS A 60 18.31 -2.83 -35.33
CA LYS A 60 19.37 -2.75 -34.33
C LYS A 60 19.38 -3.95 -33.40
N THR A 61 20.58 -4.33 -32.99
CA THR A 61 20.77 -5.40 -31.99
C THR A 61 20.50 -4.87 -30.58
N VAL A 62 19.64 -5.57 -29.86
CA VAL A 62 19.27 -5.30 -28.46
C VAL A 62 19.54 -6.52 -27.58
N ARG A 63 19.70 -6.29 -26.28
CA ARG A 63 19.78 -7.33 -25.26
C ARG A 63 18.69 -7.13 -24.24
N ILE A 64 17.85 -8.14 -24.07
CA ILE A 64 16.79 -8.18 -23.06
C ILE A 64 16.96 -9.38 -22.14
N ALA A 65 16.41 -9.31 -20.93
CA ALA A 65 16.27 -10.46 -20.06
C ALA A 65 14.86 -10.50 -19.48
N GLY A 66 14.32 -11.72 -19.35
CA GLY A 66 12.97 -11.87 -18.81
C GLY A 66 12.53 -13.31 -18.72
N ARG A 67 11.30 -13.50 -18.26
CA ARG A 67 10.66 -14.80 -18.06
C ARG A 67 9.96 -15.28 -19.32
N VAL A 68 10.19 -16.50 -19.71
CA VAL A 68 9.45 -17.17 -20.80
C VAL A 68 8.02 -17.45 -20.31
N MET A 69 7.05 -16.76 -20.89
CA MET A 69 5.63 -16.91 -20.54
C MET A 69 4.87 -17.82 -21.50
N SER A 70 5.37 -17.99 -22.71
CA SER A 70 4.86 -18.95 -23.67
C SER A 70 5.95 -19.34 -24.65
N LYS A 71 5.86 -20.56 -25.18
CA LYS A 71 6.78 -21.06 -26.18
C LYS A 71 6.04 -21.96 -27.21
N ARG A 72 6.26 -21.71 -28.47
CA ARG A 72 5.71 -22.49 -29.57
C ARG A 72 6.83 -22.93 -30.51
N VAL A 73 7.09 -24.22 -30.57
CA VAL A 73 8.12 -24.82 -31.43
C VAL A 73 7.49 -25.25 -32.76
N MET A 74 8.07 -24.83 -33.90
CA MET A 74 7.62 -25.12 -35.25
C MET A 74 8.81 -25.62 -36.09
N GLY A 75 9.22 -26.86 -35.83
CA GLY A 75 10.33 -27.46 -36.56
C GLY A 75 11.68 -26.78 -36.33
N LYS A 76 12.16 -26.01 -37.33
CA LYS A 76 13.46 -25.30 -37.31
C LYS A 76 13.35 -23.88 -36.72
N ALA A 77 12.17 -23.43 -36.38
CA ALA A 77 11.92 -22.13 -35.80
C ALA A 77 10.98 -22.22 -34.59
N SER A 78 11.03 -21.25 -33.72
CA SER A 78 10.19 -21.15 -32.55
C SER A 78 9.82 -19.71 -32.27
N PHE A 79 8.68 -19.50 -31.64
CA PHE A 79 8.32 -18.24 -31.01
C PHE A 79 8.23 -18.43 -29.52
N CYS A 80 8.68 -17.47 -28.76
CA CYS A 80 8.39 -17.37 -27.33
C CYS A 80 8.03 -15.92 -26.95
N ASN A 81 7.25 -15.77 -25.88
CA ASN A 81 7.01 -14.49 -25.25
C ASN A 81 7.88 -14.36 -24.01
N VAL A 82 8.67 -13.31 -23.94
CA VAL A 82 9.54 -12.99 -22.81
C VAL A 82 8.95 -11.79 -22.07
N GLN A 83 8.67 -11.96 -20.78
CA GLN A 83 8.11 -10.95 -19.90
C GLN A 83 9.23 -10.37 -19.03
N ASP A 84 9.33 -9.05 -19.01
CA ASP A 84 10.19 -8.28 -18.11
C ASP A 84 9.35 -7.42 -17.13
N LEU A 85 9.95 -6.40 -16.52
CA LEU A 85 9.24 -5.55 -15.56
C LEU A 85 8.09 -4.76 -16.24
N PRO A 86 8.32 -3.99 -17.31
CA PRO A 86 7.28 -3.12 -17.87
C PRO A 86 6.29 -3.86 -18.79
N GLY A 87 6.61 -5.09 -19.28
CA GLY A 87 5.72 -5.74 -20.20
C GLY A 87 6.23 -7.08 -20.75
N ASN A 88 5.95 -7.33 -22.00
CA ASN A 88 6.40 -8.53 -22.70
C ASN A 88 6.74 -8.23 -24.16
N ILE A 89 7.56 -9.07 -24.75
CA ILE A 89 7.92 -8.98 -26.17
C ILE A 89 8.01 -10.37 -26.79
N GLN A 90 7.60 -10.49 -28.04
CA GLN A 90 7.76 -11.72 -28.81
C GLN A 90 9.22 -11.86 -29.26
N VAL A 91 9.73 -13.08 -29.17
CA VAL A 91 11.06 -13.45 -29.65
C VAL A 91 10.93 -14.58 -30.67
N TYR A 92 11.49 -14.37 -31.86
CA TYR A 92 11.64 -15.37 -32.89
C TYR A 92 13.02 -16.03 -32.76
N VAL A 93 13.05 -17.34 -32.62
CA VAL A 93 14.26 -18.14 -32.43
C VAL A 93 14.36 -19.14 -33.56
N ALA A 94 15.29 -18.93 -34.49
CA ALA A 94 15.53 -19.81 -35.59
C ALA A 94 16.83 -20.64 -35.39
N ARG A 95 16.78 -21.93 -35.72
CA ARG A 95 17.94 -22.84 -35.65
C ARG A 95 19.14 -22.31 -36.43
N ASP A 96 18.86 -21.77 -37.62
CA ASP A 96 19.90 -21.30 -38.52
C ASP A 96 20.55 -19.99 -38.02
N SER A 97 19.89 -19.26 -37.14
CA SER A 97 20.40 -18.02 -36.52
C SER A 97 21.21 -18.26 -35.26
N ILE A 98 20.75 -19.15 -34.34
CA ILE A 98 21.42 -19.40 -33.05
C ILE A 98 22.31 -20.65 -33.06
N GLY A 99 22.32 -21.43 -34.15
CA GLY A 99 23.03 -22.70 -34.26
C GLY A 99 22.23 -23.91 -33.77
N GLU A 100 22.58 -25.07 -34.28
CA GLU A 100 21.83 -26.32 -34.06
C GLU A 100 21.85 -26.74 -32.58
N GLU A 101 23.01 -26.69 -31.93
CA GLU A 101 23.17 -27.05 -30.51
C GLU A 101 22.36 -26.11 -29.61
N SER A 102 22.54 -24.80 -29.76
CA SER A 102 21.82 -23.81 -28.97
C SER A 102 20.30 -23.92 -29.17
N TYR A 103 19.84 -24.23 -30.38
CA TYR A 103 18.42 -24.44 -30.66
C TYR A 103 17.90 -25.73 -30.02
N ALA A 104 18.70 -26.79 -29.99
CA ALA A 104 18.37 -28.05 -29.33
C ALA A 104 18.21 -27.82 -27.79
N ASP A 105 19.09 -27.02 -27.22
CA ASP A 105 18.98 -26.63 -25.80
C ASP A 105 17.75 -25.74 -25.56
N PHE A 106 17.51 -24.71 -26.38
CA PHE A 106 16.34 -23.87 -26.29
C PHE A 106 15.02 -24.65 -26.34
N LYS A 107 14.95 -25.69 -27.15
CA LYS A 107 13.75 -26.56 -27.19
C LYS A 107 13.47 -27.26 -25.87
N LYS A 108 14.46 -27.47 -25.00
CA LYS A 108 14.32 -28.09 -23.67
C LYS A 108 13.93 -27.08 -22.60
N TYR A 109 14.06 -25.75 -22.84
CA TYR A 109 13.65 -24.72 -21.89
C TYR A 109 12.16 -24.79 -21.64
N ASP A 110 11.77 -24.43 -20.41
CA ASP A 110 10.38 -24.49 -19.98
C ASP A 110 9.76 -23.10 -19.86
N VAL A 111 8.44 -23.05 -19.94
CA VAL A 111 7.69 -21.89 -19.49
C VAL A 111 8.00 -21.63 -18.01
N GLY A 112 8.32 -20.38 -17.69
CA GLY A 112 8.79 -19.97 -16.37
C GLY A 112 10.30 -19.75 -16.28
N ASP A 113 11.11 -20.30 -17.19
CA ASP A 113 12.55 -20.05 -17.21
C ASP A 113 12.87 -18.57 -17.46
N ILE A 114 13.97 -18.07 -16.87
CA ILE A 114 14.51 -16.74 -17.16
C ILE A 114 15.58 -16.88 -18.24
N VAL A 115 15.45 -16.09 -19.27
CA VAL A 115 16.37 -16.10 -20.43
C VAL A 115 16.91 -14.69 -20.71
N GLY A 116 18.14 -14.64 -21.20
CA GLY A 116 18.73 -13.49 -21.86
C GLY A 116 18.66 -13.69 -23.37
N ILE A 117 18.21 -12.69 -24.08
CA ILE A 117 18.07 -12.67 -25.53
C ILE A 117 18.92 -11.55 -26.10
N GLU A 118 19.78 -11.87 -27.04
CA GLU A 118 20.47 -10.89 -27.87
C GLU A 118 20.00 -11.09 -29.30
N GLY A 119 19.56 -10.04 -30.00
CA GLY A 119 19.01 -10.14 -31.32
C GLY A 119 18.57 -8.83 -31.92
N GLU A 120 18.14 -8.89 -33.17
CA GLU A 120 17.73 -7.74 -33.96
C GLU A 120 16.25 -7.48 -33.84
N VAL A 121 15.88 -6.21 -33.67
CA VAL A 121 14.49 -5.76 -33.61
C VAL A 121 13.87 -5.77 -35.00
N PHE A 122 12.72 -6.40 -35.13
CA PHE A 122 12.01 -6.46 -36.40
C PHE A 122 10.49 -6.52 -36.23
N LYS A 123 9.75 -6.32 -37.29
CA LYS A 123 8.30 -6.49 -37.33
C LYS A 123 7.91 -7.75 -38.07
N THR A 124 7.07 -8.57 -37.47
CA THR A 124 6.54 -9.75 -38.14
C THR A 124 5.60 -9.40 -39.29
N LYS A 125 5.31 -10.36 -40.19
CA LYS A 125 4.31 -10.16 -41.25
C LYS A 125 2.92 -9.75 -40.76
N THR A 126 2.60 -10.09 -39.52
CA THR A 126 1.34 -9.73 -38.85
C THR A 126 1.40 -8.40 -38.11
N GLY A 127 2.54 -7.68 -38.19
CA GLY A 127 2.72 -6.37 -37.57
C GLY A 127 3.21 -6.40 -36.10
N GLU A 128 3.51 -7.56 -35.50
CA GLU A 128 3.99 -7.65 -34.13
C GLU A 128 5.47 -7.28 -34.03
N THR A 129 5.80 -6.30 -33.15
CA THR A 129 7.18 -5.96 -32.83
C THR A 129 7.86 -7.08 -32.07
N SER A 130 8.97 -7.57 -32.59
CA SER A 130 9.62 -8.80 -32.13
C SER A 130 11.14 -8.68 -32.18
N ILE A 131 11.83 -9.63 -31.53
CA ILE A 131 13.29 -9.76 -31.60
C ILE A 131 13.63 -11.05 -32.35
N HIS A 132 14.44 -10.95 -33.41
CA HIS A 132 15.05 -12.09 -34.06
C HIS A 132 16.32 -12.45 -33.29
N ALA A 133 16.26 -13.52 -32.50
CA ALA A 133 17.36 -13.93 -31.64
C ALA A 133 18.60 -14.40 -32.44
N ALA A 134 19.73 -13.76 -32.17
CA ALA A 134 21.06 -14.22 -32.56
C ALA A 134 21.70 -15.08 -31.45
N LYS A 135 21.31 -14.85 -30.18
CA LYS A 135 21.76 -15.65 -29.05
C LYS A 135 20.67 -15.74 -27.99
N VAL A 136 20.55 -16.95 -27.41
CA VAL A 136 19.64 -17.24 -26.29
C VAL A 136 20.46 -17.85 -25.16
N THR A 137 20.41 -17.26 -23.99
CA THR A 137 21.13 -17.72 -22.78
C THR A 137 20.14 -18.05 -21.70
N LEU A 138 20.18 -19.24 -21.11
CA LEU A 138 19.39 -19.59 -19.95
C LEU A 138 20.06 -18.97 -18.71
N LEU A 139 19.35 -18.04 -18.03
CA LEU A 139 19.86 -17.33 -16.86
C LEU A 139 19.39 -17.95 -15.54
N SER A 140 18.19 -18.55 -15.54
CA SER A 140 17.65 -19.25 -14.37
C SER A 140 16.63 -20.28 -14.79
N LYS A 141 16.69 -21.47 -14.20
CA LYS A 141 15.75 -22.56 -14.43
C LYS A 141 14.58 -22.48 -13.47
N SER A 142 13.37 -22.40 -14.02
CA SER A 142 12.14 -22.50 -13.22
C SER A 142 11.94 -23.94 -12.74
N LEU A 143 11.92 -24.13 -11.42
CA LEU A 143 11.70 -25.44 -10.78
C LEU A 143 10.26 -25.64 -10.32
N GLN A 144 9.45 -24.58 -10.34
CA GLN A 144 8.02 -24.62 -10.04
C GLN A 144 7.18 -24.51 -11.31
N ILE A 145 5.94 -24.96 -11.21
CA ILE A 145 4.96 -24.86 -12.28
C ILE A 145 4.20 -23.54 -12.07
N LEU A 146 4.13 -22.73 -13.13
CA LEU A 146 3.28 -21.55 -13.10
C LEU A 146 1.81 -21.95 -13.26
N PRO A 147 0.85 -21.22 -12.64
CA PRO A 147 -0.57 -21.40 -12.89
C PRO A 147 -0.93 -21.28 -14.37
N GLU A 148 -2.07 -21.84 -14.76
CA GLU A 148 -2.52 -21.77 -16.16
C GLU A 148 -2.73 -20.32 -16.62
N LYS A 149 -2.26 -20.02 -17.82
CA LYS A 149 -2.20 -18.66 -18.38
C LYS A 149 -3.58 -18.04 -18.64
N PHE A 150 -4.58 -18.85 -19.00
CA PHE A 150 -5.86 -18.35 -19.53
C PHE A 150 -6.77 -17.72 -18.47
N HIS A 151 -6.62 -18.09 -17.20
CA HIS A 151 -7.45 -17.56 -16.11
C HIS A 151 -6.66 -16.74 -15.10
N GLY A 152 -5.33 -16.60 -15.31
CA GLY A 152 -4.46 -15.96 -14.31
C GLY A 152 -4.50 -16.70 -12.96
N LEU A 153 -4.00 -16.06 -11.94
CA LEU A 153 -4.14 -16.51 -10.57
C LEU A 153 -5.37 -15.81 -9.95
N THR A 154 -6.53 -16.48 -9.97
CA THR A 154 -7.81 -15.91 -9.52
C THR A 154 -8.08 -16.13 -8.03
N ASN A 155 -7.54 -17.21 -7.44
CA ASN A 155 -7.74 -17.52 -6.03
C ASN A 155 -7.08 -16.45 -5.13
N THR A 156 -7.90 -15.69 -4.43
CA THR A 156 -7.47 -14.55 -3.62
C THR A 156 -6.49 -14.96 -2.50
N ASP A 157 -6.72 -16.07 -1.82
CA ASP A 157 -5.83 -16.54 -0.74
C ASP A 157 -4.43 -16.88 -1.28
N ILE A 158 -4.36 -17.60 -2.40
CA ILE A 158 -3.08 -17.90 -3.07
C ILE A 158 -2.39 -16.63 -3.56
N ARG A 159 -3.13 -15.65 -4.10
CA ARG A 159 -2.59 -14.35 -4.53
C ARG A 159 -1.92 -13.59 -3.38
N TYR A 160 -2.50 -13.64 -2.19
CA TYR A 160 -1.90 -13.01 -1.01
C TYR A 160 -0.73 -13.80 -0.45
N ARG A 161 -0.84 -15.14 -0.36
CA ARG A 161 0.22 -16.00 0.20
C ARG A 161 1.42 -16.17 -0.72
N GLN A 162 1.19 -16.18 -2.04
CA GLN A 162 2.22 -16.32 -3.07
C GLN A 162 2.25 -15.07 -3.97
N ARG A 163 2.47 -13.92 -3.36
CA ARG A 163 2.49 -12.63 -4.08
C ARG A 163 3.46 -12.62 -5.27
N TYR A 164 4.59 -13.30 -5.17
CA TYR A 164 5.54 -13.43 -6.28
C TYR A 164 4.93 -14.16 -7.49
N THR A 165 4.07 -15.13 -7.28
CA THR A 165 3.35 -15.82 -8.36
C THR A 165 2.27 -14.91 -8.97
N ASP A 166 1.54 -14.17 -8.13
CA ASP A 166 0.57 -13.18 -8.56
C ASP A 166 1.22 -12.09 -9.44
N LEU A 167 2.40 -11.59 -9.05
CA LEU A 167 3.18 -10.62 -9.83
C LEU A 167 3.68 -11.17 -11.18
N ILE A 168 3.89 -12.49 -11.30
CA ILE A 168 4.27 -13.13 -12.57
C ILE A 168 3.06 -13.23 -13.48
N MET A 169 1.91 -13.62 -12.95
CA MET A 169 0.73 -13.98 -13.74
C MET A 169 -0.16 -12.79 -14.08
N ASN A 170 -0.26 -11.80 -13.18
CA ASN A 170 -1.17 -10.67 -13.26
C ASN A 170 -0.38 -9.36 -13.42
N GLN A 171 -0.33 -8.85 -14.64
CA GLN A 171 0.44 -7.63 -14.95
C GLN A 171 -0.14 -6.39 -14.26
N ASP A 172 -1.46 -6.28 -14.16
CA ASP A 172 -2.17 -5.22 -13.46
C ASP A 172 -1.77 -5.09 -11.98
N VAL A 173 -1.53 -6.22 -11.32
CA VAL A 173 -1.02 -6.26 -9.94
C VAL A 173 0.40 -5.70 -9.86
N LYS A 174 1.26 -6.09 -10.80
CA LYS A 174 2.62 -5.54 -10.90
C LYS A 174 2.60 -4.03 -11.10
N ASP A 175 1.77 -3.54 -12.02
CA ASP A 175 1.58 -2.12 -12.30
C ASP A 175 1.09 -1.35 -11.06
N THR A 176 0.19 -1.95 -10.27
CA THR A 176 -0.28 -1.40 -9.01
C THR A 176 0.87 -1.19 -8.01
N PHE A 177 1.75 -2.18 -7.84
CA PHE A 177 2.91 -2.05 -6.94
C PHE A 177 3.94 -1.02 -7.45
N VAL A 178 4.16 -0.95 -8.76
CA VAL A 178 5.01 0.09 -9.36
C VAL A 178 4.41 1.49 -9.13
N LYS A 179 3.09 1.65 -9.36
CA LYS A 179 2.38 2.91 -9.08
C LYS A 179 2.49 3.29 -7.60
N ARG A 180 2.29 2.33 -6.68
CA ARG A 180 2.45 2.58 -5.25
C ARG A 180 3.83 3.15 -4.90
N SER A 181 4.90 2.58 -5.44
CA SER A 181 6.26 3.09 -5.23
C SER A 181 6.45 4.50 -5.81
N ARG A 182 5.90 4.76 -7.00
CA ARG A 182 5.92 6.08 -7.62
C ARG A 182 5.13 7.13 -6.84
N ILE A 183 3.98 6.75 -6.26
CA ILE A 183 3.16 7.63 -5.39
C ILE A 183 4.00 8.09 -4.19
N ILE A 184 4.64 7.16 -3.47
CA ILE A 184 5.47 7.50 -2.30
C ILE A 184 6.62 8.42 -2.71
N SER A 185 7.28 8.14 -3.84
CA SER A 185 8.35 8.99 -4.35
C SER A 185 7.86 10.39 -4.78
N ALA A 186 6.66 10.48 -5.34
CA ALA A 186 6.05 11.75 -5.72
C ALA A 186 5.66 12.59 -4.49
N ILE A 187 5.10 11.97 -3.46
CA ILE A 187 4.81 12.61 -2.16
C ILE A 187 6.08 13.22 -1.58
N ARG A 188 7.20 12.46 -1.54
CA ARG A 188 8.48 12.96 -1.03
C ARG A 188 8.96 14.17 -1.80
N ARG A 189 8.96 14.11 -3.14
CA ARG A 189 9.37 15.25 -3.98
C ARG A 189 8.49 16.49 -3.77
N TYR A 190 7.18 16.27 -3.63
CA TYR A 190 6.25 17.37 -3.39
C TYR A 190 6.54 18.04 -2.04
N LEU A 191 6.64 17.27 -0.96
CA LEU A 191 6.88 17.80 0.38
C LEU A 191 8.26 18.45 0.52
N ASP A 192 9.31 17.85 -0.06
CA ASP A 192 10.64 18.46 -0.14
C ASP A 192 10.59 19.81 -0.85
N GLY A 193 9.89 19.90 -1.99
CA GLY A 193 9.65 21.15 -2.73
C GLY A 193 8.83 22.18 -1.95
N GLN A 194 8.08 21.78 -0.92
CA GLN A 194 7.37 22.67 0.00
C GLN A 194 8.20 23.02 1.25
N GLY A 195 9.45 22.56 1.33
CA GLY A 195 10.37 22.80 2.43
C GLY A 195 10.13 21.95 3.67
N PHE A 196 9.47 20.80 3.52
CA PHE A 196 9.37 19.81 4.61
C PHE A 196 10.61 18.95 4.68
N LEU A 197 11.05 18.65 5.90
CA LEU A 197 12.13 17.71 6.18
C LEU A 197 11.56 16.32 6.44
N GLU A 198 12.01 15.31 5.70
CA GLU A 198 11.71 13.92 6.03
C GLU A 198 12.56 13.50 7.22
N VAL A 199 11.94 12.94 8.23
CA VAL A 199 12.59 12.49 9.45
C VAL A 199 12.26 11.04 9.74
N GLU A 200 13.07 10.39 10.56
CA GLU A 200 12.84 9.04 11.08
C GLU A 200 12.78 9.11 12.61
N THR A 201 11.70 8.60 13.18
CA THR A 201 11.50 8.57 14.62
C THR A 201 11.45 7.13 15.14
N PRO A 202 11.63 6.89 16.46
CA PRO A 202 11.70 5.54 17.00
C PRO A 202 10.43 4.70 16.75
N MET A 203 10.63 3.44 16.35
CA MET A 203 9.54 2.45 16.27
C MET A 203 9.27 1.79 17.61
N LEU A 204 10.30 1.62 18.44
CA LEU A 204 10.18 1.13 19.82
C LEU A 204 10.01 2.32 20.74
N VAL A 205 8.91 2.35 21.46
CA VAL A 205 8.52 3.47 22.33
C VAL A 205 8.10 2.95 23.70
N SER A 206 8.36 3.72 24.74
CA SER A 206 7.89 3.41 26.10
C SER A 206 6.40 3.70 26.22
N ASN A 207 5.92 4.76 25.55
CA ASN A 207 4.51 5.13 25.52
C ASN A 207 3.98 5.18 24.09
N ALA A 208 3.01 4.34 23.77
CA ALA A 208 2.33 4.33 22.49
C ALA A 208 1.14 5.30 22.56
N GLY A 209 1.30 6.49 21.98
CA GLY A 209 0.29 7.53 21.93
C GLY A 209 0.10 8.09 20.51
N GLY A 210 -0.77 9.10 20.37
CA GLY A 210 -1.12 9.73 19.10
C GLY A 210 -2.24 9.04 18.32
N ALA A 211 -2.81 7.95 18.85
CA ALA A 211 -3.98 7.28 18.31
C ALA A 211 -4.68 6.46 19.40
N ALA A 212 -5.95 6.15 19.20
CA ALA A 212 -6.69 5.20 20.03
C ALA A 212 -6.58 3.80 19.43
N ALA A 213 -5.48 3.10 19.72
CA ALA A 213 -5.23 1.76 19.20
C ALA A 213 -4.45 0.91 20.21
N ARG A 214 -4.63 -0.41 20.15
CA ARG A 214 -3.89 -1.36 20.98
C ARG A 214 -2.49 -1.59 20.42
N PRO A 215 -1.39 -1.36 21.17
CA PRO A 215 -0.03 -1.60 20.70
C PRO A 215 0.34 -3.08 20.73
N PHE A 216 1.36 -3.46 19.94
CA PHE A 216 2.14 -4.68 20.20
C PHE A 216 3.17 -4.37 21.29
N GLU A 217 3.35 -5.28 22.21
CA GLU A 217 4.32 -5.18 23.31
C GLU A 217 5.47 -6.15 23.11
N THR A 218 6.67 -5.74 23.50
CA THR A 218 7.89 -6.57 23.44
C THR A 218 8.84 -6.18 24.56
N HIS A 219 9.84 -7.00 24.83
CA HIS A 219 10.82 -6.77 25.88
C HIS A 219 12.18 -6.33 25.29
N TYR A 220 12.75 -5.27 25.81
CA TYR A 220 14.08 -4.77 25.43
C TYR A 220 15.14 -5.35 26.38
N ASN A 221 15.74 -6.45 26.01
CA ASN A 221 16.64 -7.23 26.86
C ASN A 221 17.84 -6.42 27.45
N ALA A 222 18.37 -5.47 26.70
CA ALA A 222 19.55 -4.71 27.15
C ALA A 222 19.25 -3.75 28.31
N LEU A 223 18.01 -3.26 28.40
CA LEU A 223 17.56 -2.35 29.45
C LEU A 223 16.65 -3.05 30.48
N ASP A 224 16.28 -4.31 30.24
CA ASP A 224 15.32 -5.07 31.05
C ASP A 224 13.97 -4.33 31.20
N GLU A 225 13.48 -3.74 30.08
CA GLU A 225 12.28 -2.89 30.04
C GLU A 225 11.29 -3.42 29.00
N ASP A 226 9.98 -3.31 29.33
CA ASP A 226 8.92 -3.56 28.36
C ASP A 226 8.72 -2.32 27.50
N VAL A 227 8.73 -2.51 26.18
CA VAL A 227 8.54 -1.47 25.18
C VAL A 227 7.41 -1.84 24.24
N LYS A 228 6.89 -0.87 23.52
CA LYS A 228 5.78 -1.03 22.59
C LYS A 228 6.20 -0.67 21.19
N LEU A 229 5.58 -1.29 20.19
CA LEU A 229 5.67 -0.82 18.82
C LEU A 229 4.73 0.39 18.66
N ARG A 230 5.21 1.45 18.02
CA ARG A 230 4.46 2.69 17.80
C ARG A 230 3.15 2.45 17.03
N ILE A 231 2.09 3.13 17.44
CA ILE A 231 0.77 3.11 16.79
C ILE A 231 0.50 4.35 15.91
N SER A 232 1.34 5.39 16.04
CA SER A 232 1.29 6.67 15.33
C SER A 232 2.69 7.29 15.31
N LEU A 233 2.89 8.30 14.47
CA LEU A 233 4.12 9.10 14.36
C LEU A 233 4.03 10.42 15.14
N GLU A 234 2.84 10.81 15.57
CA GLU A 234 2.44 12.11 16.07
C GLU A 234 3.36 12.68 17.16
N LEU A 235 3.55 11.92 18.26
CA LEU A 235 4.20 12.48 19.46
C LEU A 235 5.63 12.92 19.20
N TYR A 236 6.37 12.15 18.41
CA TYR A 236 7.77 12.49 18.09
C TYR A 236 7.86 13.63 17.08
N LEU A 237 6.97 13.66 16.07
CA LEU A 237 6.94 14.76 15.11
C LEU A 237 6.60 16.08 15.78
N LYS A 238 5.65 16.10 16.72
CA LYS A 238 5.34 17.29 17.54
C LYS A 238 6.53 17.74 18.40
N ARG A 239 7.32 16.82 18.95
CA ARG A 239 8.55 17.17 19.68
C ARG A 239 9.57 17.85 18.77
N LEU A 240 9.68 17.45 17.51
CA LEU A 240 10.55 18.10 16.54
C LEU A 240 10.10 19.53 16.21
N ILE A 241 8.78 19.76 16.13
CA ILE A 241 8.22 21.12 16.00
C ILE A 241 8.58 21.97 17.23
N VAL A 242 8.44 21.43 18.44
CA VAL A 242 8.88 22.12 19.68
C VAL A 242 10.38 22.40 19.66
N GLY A 243 11.18 21.50 19.06
CA GLY A 243 12.61 21.67 18.85
C GLY A 243 12.99 22.69 17.78
N GLY A 244 12.03 23.35 17.12
CA GLY A 244 12.25 24.40 16.12
C GLY A 244 12.29 23.92 14.67
N MET A 245 11.95 22.64 14.39
CA MET A 245 11.76 22.16 13.03
C MET A 245 10.36 22.55 12.54
N GLU A 246 10.26 23.59 11.73
CA GLU A 246 8.98 24.21 11.38
C GLU A 246 8.11 23.36 10.44
N ARG A 247 8.70 22.46 9.66
CA ARG A 247 8.01 21.57 8.72
C ARG A 247 8.68 20.21 8.70
N VAL A 248 7.98 19.20 9.17
CA VAL A 248 8.49 17.82 9.24
C VAL A 248 7.44 16.83 8.73
N PHE A 249 7.91 15.75 8.16
CA PHE A 249 7.06 14.60 7.84
C PHE A 249 7.83 13.29 8.02
N GLU A 250 7.10 12.21 8.23
CA GLU A 250 7.63 10.86 8.22
C GLU A 250 6.69 9.95 7.44
N ILE A 251 7.25 9.08 6.59
CA ILE A 251 6.54 7.97 5.96
C ILE A 251 7.08 6.68 6.56
N GLY A 252 6.37 6.11 7.51
CA GLY A 252 6.86 4.99 8.29
C GLY A 252 5.83 3.87 8.51
N ARG A 253 6.31 2.77 9.10
CA ARG A 253 5.43 1.70 9.58
C ARG A 253 4.90 2.04 10.96
N VAL A 254 3.61 1.78 11.14
CA VAL A 254 2.92 1.79 12.43
C VAL A 254 2.24 0.45 12.64
N PHE A 255 1.96 0.11 13.90
CA PHE A 255 1.54 -1.22 14.31
C PHE A 255 0.33 -1.10 15.23
N ARG A 256 -0.77 -1.76 14.90
CA ARG A 256 -2.00 -1.79 15.70
C ARG A 256 -2.43 -3.23 15.91
N ASN A 257 -2.40 -3.70 17.16
CA ASN A 257 -2.75 -5.06 17.56
C ASN A 257 -4.26 -5.21 17.73
N GLU A 258 -4.97 -5.07 16.64
CA GLU A 258 -6.43 -5.10 16.56
C GLU A 258 -6.89 -6.20 15.60
N GLY A 259 -8.17 -6.20 15.23
CA GLY A 259 -8.73 -7.17 14.30
C GLY A 259 -8.08 -7.12 12.92
N LEU A 260 -8.15 -8.24 12.19
CA LEU A 260 -7.67 -8.38 10.81
C LEU A 260 -8.87 -8.53 9.88
N ASP A 261 -8.97 -7.65 8.89
CA ASP A 261 -9.95 -7.75 7.80
C ASP A 261 -9.35 -7.30 6.46
N THR A 262 -10.18 -7.16 5.43
CA THR A 262 -9.72 -6.76 4.09
C THR A 262 -9.23 -5.32 3.99
N ARG A 263 -9.49 -4.48 4.99
CA ARG A 263 -9.13 -3.05 5.06
C ARG A 263 -8.15 -2.73 6.17
N HIS A 264 -8.07 -3.58 7.21
CA HIS A 264 -7.23 -3.38 8.38
C HIS A 264 -6.13 -4.45 8.44
N ASN A 265 -4.89 -4.00 8.40
CA ASN A 265 -3.72 -4.84 8.56
C ASN A 265 -3.01 -4.44 9.87
N PRO A 266 -2.48 -5.39 10.66
CA PRO A 266 -1.83 -5.07 11.94
C PRO A 266 -0.59 -4.18 11.80
N GLU A 267 0.02 -4.14 10.62
CA GLU A 267 1.09 -3.21 10.26
C GLU A 267 0.78 -2.53 8.93
N PHE A 268 0.98 -1.23 8.85
CA PHE A 268 0.73 -0.46 7.62
C PHE A 268 1.64 0.75 7.51
N THR A 269 1.76 1.29 6.31
CA THR A 269 2.50 2.52 6.07
C THR A 269 1.59 3.70 6.35
N LEU A 270 2.02 4.58 7.24
CA LEU A 270 1.37 5.85 7.57
C LEU A 270 2.30 7.00 7.17
N MET A 271 1.74 8.08 6.69
CA MET A 271 2.41 9.36 6.55
C MET A 271 1.75 10.36 7.49
N GLU A 272 2.54 10.98 8.34
CA GLU A 272 2.14 12.15 9.11
C GLU A 272 3.06 13.32 8.78
N LEU A 273 2.51 14.52 8.81
CA LEU A 273 3.25 15.74 8.56
C LEU A 273 2.73 16.86 9.48
N TYR A 274 3.66 17.72 9.91
CA TYR A 274 3.38 18.82 10.84
C TYR A 274 4.07 20.08 10.34
N GLN A 275 3.34 21.19 10.43
CA GLN A 275 3.83 22.51 10.03
C GLN A 275 3.48 23.56 11.08
N ALA A 276 4.49 24.31 11.51
CA ALA A 276 4.31 25.49 12.35
C ALA A 276 3.76 26.67 11.54
N TYR A 277 3.17 27.65 12.23
CA TYR A 277 2.70 28.92 11.67
C TYR A 277 1.66 28.78 10.55
N THR A 278 0.85 27.73 10.59
CA THR A 278 -0.29 27.51 9.70
C THR A 278 -1.51 27.05 10.48
N ASP A 279 -2.66 27.09 9.84
CA ASP A 279 -3.92 26.59 10.38
C ASP A 279 -4.41 25.38 9.54
N TYR A 280 -5.58 24.87 9.88
CA TYR A 280 -6.17 23.75 9.17
C TYR A 280 -6.54 24.08 7.71
N TYR A 281 -6.78 25.36 7.36
CA TYR A 281 -7.01 25.75 5.97
C TYR A 281 -5.74 25.60 5.15
N GLY A 282 -4.59 26.02 5.69
CA GLY A 282 -3.31 25.80 5.05
C GLY A 282 -2.98 24.32 4.85
N MET A 283 -3.36 23.47 5.81
CA MET A 283 -3.18 22.02 5.69
C MET A 283 -4.14 21.38 4.66
N MET A 284 -5.37 21.92 4.53
CA MET A 284 -6.29 21.53 3.45
C MET A 284 -5.70 21.85 2.07
N ASP A 285 -5.16 23.08 1.91
CA ASP A 285 -4.53 23.49 0.66
C ASP A 285 -3.32 22.63 0.30
N LEU A 286 -2.46 22.35 1.28
CA LEU A 286 -1.30 21.46 1.12
C LEU A 286 -1.73 20.07 0.66
N THR A 287 -2.73 19.49 1.31
CA THR A 287 -3.25 18.16 1.01
C THR A 287 -3.86 18.10 -0.39
N GLU A 288 -4.75 19.04 -0.72
CA GLU A 288 -5.40 19.13 -2.03
C GLU A 288 -4.38 19.24 -3.17
N ASN A 289 -3.40 20.11 -3.03
CA ASN A 289 -2.34 20.29 -4.02
C ASN A 289 -1.43 19.07 -4.13
N MET A 290 -1.13 18.38 -3.02
CA MET A 290 -0.36 17.14 -3.02
C MET A 290 -1.09 16.04 -3.80
N PHE A 291 -2.40 15.86 -3.60
CA PHE A 291 -3.18 14.88 -4.35
C PHE A 291 -3.16 15.15 -5.86
N ARG A 292 -3.33 16.43 -6.28
CA ARG A 292 -3.23 16.83 -7.69
C ARG A 292 -1.86 16.54 -8.27
N TYR A 293 -0.81 16.94 -7.56
CA TYR A 293 0.56 16.72 -8.00
C TYR A 293 0.86 15.23 -8.17
N VAL A 294 0.52 14.40 -7.17
CA VAL A 294 0.75 12.95 -7.22
C VAL A 294 -0.02 12.29 -8.36
N ALA A 295 -1.29 12.66 -8.56
CA ALA A 295 -2.10 12.14 -9.65
C ALA A 295 -1.49 12.46 -11.02
N GLN A 296 -1.08 13.70 -11.23
CA GLN A 296 -0.45 14.14 -12.47
C GLN A 296 0.88 13.44 -12.73
N GLU A 297 1.75 13.35 -11.71
CA GLU A 297 3.07 12.71 -11.81
C GLU A 297 3.00 11.19 -12.07
N VAL A 298 2.04 10.49 -11.45
CA VAL A 298 1.99 9.04 -11.48
C VAL A 298 1.07 8.50 -12.58
N CYS A 299 -0.05 9.18 -12.80
CA CYS A 299 -1.07 8.76 -13.76
C CYS A 299 -1.06 9.58 -15.06
N GLY A 300 -0.34 10.70 -15.11
CA GLY A 300 -0.35 11.65 -16.25
C GLY A 300 -1.67 12.42 -16.38
N THR A 301 -2.56 12.29 -15.40
CA THR A 301 -3.88 12.94 -15.38
C THR A 301 -4.39 13.07 -13.94
N THR A 302 -5.22 14.09 -13.70
CA THR A 302 -5.96 14.24 -12.43
C THR A 302 -7.31 13.53 -12.44
N VAL A 303 -7.76 13.07 -13.62
CA VAL A 303 -9.03 12.33 -13.79
C VAL A 303 -8.76 10.83 -13.65
N ILE A 304 -9.19 10.23 -12.54
CA ILE A 304 -8.84 8.88 -12.16
C ILE A 304 -10.10 8.01 -12.13
N PRO A 305 -10.10 6.84 -12.82
CA PRO A 305 -11.16 5.86 -12.68
C PRO A 305 -11.10 5.22 -11.28
N TYR A 306 -12.26 5.13 -10.63
CA TYR A 306 -12.41 4.51 -9.32
C TYR A 306 -13.67 3.65 -9.30
N ALA A 307 -13.51 2.33 -9.32
CA ALA A 307 -14.59 1.38 -9.53
C ALA A 307 -15.40 1.72 -10.80
N GLU A 308 -16.70 1.98 -10.66
CA GLU A 308 -17.61 2.34 -11.78
C GLU A 308 -17.69 3.86 -12.00
N GLU A 309 -16.99 4.65 -11.19
CA GLU A 309 -17.04 6.11 -11.22
C GLU A 309 -15.71 6.70 -11.70
N THR A 310 -15.70 8.02 -11.86
CA THR A 310 -14.52 8.81 -12.21
C THR A 310 -14.35 9.93 -11.20
N ILE A 311 -13.18 10.01 -10.58
CA ILE A 311 -12.82 11.06 -9.63
C ILE A 311 -11.92 12.07 -10.36
N ASP A 312 -12.31 13.33 -10.37
CA ASP A 312 -11.50 14.43 -10.91
C ASP A 312 -10.82 15.20 -9.76
N LEU A 313 -9.57 14.83 -9.47
CA LEU A 313 -8.73 15.50 -8.47
C LEU A 313 -8.23 16.89 -8.92
N GLY A 314 -8.46 17.27 -10.17
CA GLY A 314 -8.15 18.61 -10.68
C GLY A 314 -9.13 19.68 -10.22
N LYS A 315 -10.35 19.29 -9.85
CA LYS A 315 -11.36 20.19 -9.29
C LYS A 315 -11.02 20.59 -7.84
N PRO A 316 -11.43 21.78 -7.38
CA PRO A 316 -11.34 22.14 -5.97
C PRO A 316 -12.05 21.11 -5.09
N PHE A 317 -11.40 20.72 -3.99
CA PHE A 317 -12.04 19.83 -3.02
C PHE A 317 -13.09 20.61 -2.25
N GLU A 318 -14.24 20.00 -2.06
CA GLU A 318 -15.31 20.59 -1.28
C GLU A 318 -14.91 20.65 0.21
N ARG A 319 -15.08 21.83 0.81
CA ARG A 319 -14.77 22.05 2.23
C ARG A 319 -16.07 22.14 2.98
N LEU A 320 -16.32 21.13 3.78
CA LEU A 320 -17.54 20.99 4.57
C LEU A 320 -17.19 20.89 6.06
N THR A 321 -17.99 21.54 6.90
CA THR A 321 -18.00 21.17 8.32
C THR A 321 -18.60 19.77 8.48
N MET A 322 -18.34 19.10 9.62
CA MET A 322 -18.97 17.80 9.91
C MET A 322 -20.49 17.88 9.87
N VAL A 323 -21.05 18.94 10.43
CA VAL A 323 -22.51 19.19 10.44
C VAL A 323 -23.06 19.35 9.02
N ASP A 324 -22.40 20.17 8.19
CA ASP A 324 -22.81 20.35 6.79
C ASP A 324 -22.65 19.07 5.97
N ALA A 325 -21.62 18.28 6.23
CA ALA A 325 -21.43 16.99 5.57
C ALA A 325 -22.57 16.01 5.91
N VAL A 326 -22.94 15.91 7.19
CA VAL A 326 -24.06 15.07 7.63
C VAL A 326 -25.38 15.60 7.02
N LYS A 327 -25.59 16.91 7.03
CA LYS A 327 -26.75 17.52 6.39
C LYS A 327 -26.85 17.18 4.91
N LYS A 328 -25.73 17.28 4.18
CA LYS A 328 -25.66 17.04 2.75
C LYS A 328 -25.86 15.56 2.38
N TYR A 329 -25.16 14.66 3.05
CA TYR A 329 -25.09 13.25 2.65
C TYR A 329 -26.04 12.33 3.38
N ALA A 330 -26.38 12.61 4.64
CA ALA A 330 -27.35 11.86 5.42
C ALA A 330 -28.75 12.50 5.44
N GLY A 331 -28.87 13.75 4.99
CA GLY A 331 -30.12 14.50 5.02
C GLY A 331 -30.58 14.85 6.46
N VAL A 332 -29.64 14.94 7.40
CA VAL A 332 -29.91 15.25 8.80
C VAL A 332 -29.44 16.66 9.11
N ASP A 333 -30.34 17.54 9.43
CA ASP A 333 -30.07 18.90 9.87
C ASP A 333 -30.16 18.97 11.40
N PHE A 334 -29.03 19.06 12.08
CA PHE A 334 -28.98 19.11 13.54
C PHE A 334 -29.70 20.31 14.16
N ASP A 335 -29.75 21.44 13.43
CA ASP A 335 -30.44 22.67 13.88
C ASP A 335 -31.96 22.47 13.88
N GLN A 336 -32.49 21.46 13.21
CA GLN A 336 -33.88 21.12 13.12
C GLN A 336 -34.34 20.07 14.14
N ILE A 337 -33.42 19.54 14.95
CA ILE A 337 -33.71 18.52 15.97
C ILE A 337 -34.01 19.23 17.31
N PRO A 338 -35.27 19.25 17.73
CA PRO A 338 -35.66 20.09 18.88
C PRO A 338 -35.24 19.52 20.24
N ASP A 339 -35.13 18.19 20.34
CA ASP A 339 -34.87 17.52 21.62
C ASP A 339 -34.29 16.10 21.43
N THR A 340 -33.89 15.48 22.52
CA THR A 340 -33.33 14.13 22.57
C THR A 340 -34.31 13.05 22.03
N ALA A 341 -35.60 13.20 22.24
CA ALA A 341 -36.59 12.24 21.78
C ALA A 341 -36.68 12.25 20.24
N ALA A 342 -36.66 13.44 19.64
CA ALA A 342 -36.62 13.62 18.20
C ALA A 342 -35.31 13.09 17.62
N ALA A 343 -34.16 13.29 18.31
CA ALA A 343 -32.85 12.75 17.90
C ALA A 343 -32.86 11.23 17.92
N LYS A 344 -33.35 10.59 18.97
CA LYS A 344 -33.45 9.11 19.08
C LYS A 344 -34.35 8.53 17.99
N LYS A 345 -35.49 9.14 17.75
CA LYS A 345 -36.40 8.73 16.68
C LYS A 345 -35.75 8.80 15.30
N LEU A 346 -35.01 9.88 15.02
CA LEU A 346 -34.28 10.03 13.77
C LEU A 346 -33.15 9.01 13.64
N ALA A 347 -32.44 8.71 14.74
CA ALA A 347 -31.41 7.67 14.79
C ALA A 347 -32.01 6.29 14.44
N ASP A 348 -33.16 5.95 15.04
CA ASP A 348 -33.90 4.71 14.71
C ASP A 348 -34.29 4.64 13.23
N GLU A 349 -34.83 5.74 12.68
CA GLU A 349 -35.22 5.83 11.26
C GLU A 349 -34.03 5.68 10.31
N LYS A 350 -32.83 6.09 10.73
CA LYS A 350 -31.57 5.99 9.96
C LYS A 350 -30.79 4.70 10.24
N GLY A 351 -31.27 3.86 11.17
CA GLY A 351 -30.59 2.64 11.59
C GLY A 351 -29.29 2.89 12.40
N VAL A 352 -29.20 4.05 13.03
CA VAL A 352 -28.07 4.47 13.87
C VAL A 352 -28.24 3.87 15.26
N HIS A 353 -27.25 3.10 15.72
CA HIS A 353 -27.28 2.49 17.05
C HIS A 353 -26.86 3.51 18.13
N TYR A 354 -27.62 3.56 19.21
CA TYR A 354 -27.33 4.40 20.37
C TYR A 354 -27.67 3.67 21.69
N GLU A 355 -27.06 4.07 22.79
CA GLU A 355 -27.40 3.53 24.11
C GLU A 355 -28.54 4.33 24.79
N ALA A 356 -29.34 3.65 25.59
CA ALA A 356 -30.57 4.23 26.19
C ALA A 356 -30.32 5.46 27.06
N ASN A 357 -29.12 5.60 27.63
CA ASN A 357 -28.71 6.70 28.51
C ASN A 357 -28.16 7.93 27.80
N TYR A 358 -28.24 8.00 26.47
CA TYR A 358 -27.79 9.20 25.74
C TYR A 358 -28.82 10.30 25.82
N ASP A 359 -28.42 11.42 26.43
CA ASP A 359 -29.29 12.54 26.69
C ASP A 359 -29.19 13.70 25.70
N ASP A 360 -28.11 13.74 24.92
CA ASP A 360 -27.84 14.84 24.01
C ASP A 360 -28.11 14.46 22.56
N ARG A 361 -28.77 15.35 21.80
CA ARG A 361 -29.03 15.23 20.37
C ARG A 361 -27.75 15.12 19.52
N LEU A 362 -26.61 15.66 20.01
CA LEU A 362 -25.30 15.53 19.36
C LEU A 362 -24.65 14.18 19.65
N LEU A 363 -24.82 13.67 20.88
CA LEU A 363 -24.25 12.41 21.34
C LEU A 363 -24.78 11.18 20.60
N ALA A 364 -26.08 11.16 20.30
CA ALA A 364 -26.71 10.06 19.56
C ALA A 364 -26.06 9.84 18.18
N ILE A 365 -25.43 10.86 17.62
CA ILE A 365 -24.86 10.83 16.27
C ILE A 365 -23.32 10.76 16.30
N ILE A 366 -22.64 11.38 17.25
CA ILE A 366 -21.18 11.39 17.35
C ILE A 366 -20.64 10.08 17.94
N ARG A 367 -21.40 9.45 18.84
CA ARG A 367 -20.95 8.23 19.54
C ARG A 367 -21.03 6.96 18.71
N GLU A 368 -21.76 6.93 17.60
CA GLU A 368 -21.75 5.82 16.65
C GLU A 368 -20.37 5.61 16.02
N TYR A 369 -19.52 6.64 16.06
CA TYR A 369 -18.12 6.54 15.62
C TYR A 369 -17.15 6.15 16.74
N GLY A 370 -17.65 5.66 17.88
CA GLY A 370 -16.81 5.13 18.97
C GLY A 370 -16.05 6.20 19.77
N LEU A 371 -16.48 7.45 19.68
CA LEU A 371 -15.84 8.56 20.37
C LEU A 371 -16.53 8.83 21.71
N GLY A 372 -15.87 8.46 22.81
CA GLY A 372 -15.95 9.25 24.01
C GLY A 372 -15.47 10.66 23.69
N ILE A 373 -15.92 11.69 24.44
CA ILE A 373 -15.42 13.05 24.19
C ILE A 373 -14.01 13.14 24.76
N ASP A 374 -13.06 13.05 23.86
CA ASP A 374 -11.67 13.33 24.11
C ASP A 374 -11.45 14.82 23.79
N CYS A 375 -11.42 15.65 24.83
CA CYS A 375 -11.18 17.07 24.70
C CYS A 375 -9.67 17.32 24.61
N ALA A 376 -9.18 17.71 23.45
CA ALA A 376 -7.78 18.05 23.23
C ALA A 376 -7.42 19.47 23.71
N SER A 377 -8.40 20.30 24.05
CA SER A 377 -8.18 21.67 24.55
C SER A 377 -9.17 22.07 25.66
N GLY A 378 -8.78 23.03 26.51
CA GLY A 378 -9.64 23.57 27.52
C GLY A 378 -10.88 24.27 26.97
N ASN A 379 -10.86 24.74 25.72
CA ASN A 379 -12.05 25.29 25.06
C ASN A 379 -13.03 24.21 24.65
N GLU A 380 -12.55 23.07 24.15
CA GLU A 380 -13.38 21.90 23.83
C GLU A 380 -14.04 21.36 25.12
N LEU A 381 -13.25 21.23 26.19
CA LEU A 381 -13.78 20.84 27.50
C LEU A 381 -14.89 21.78 27.97
N ARG A 382 -14.69 23.10 27.85
CA ARG A 382 -15.72 24.07 28.25
C ARG A 382 -16.98 23.92 27.40
N LYS A 383 -16.84 23.79 26.10
CA LYS A 383 -17.98 23.57 25.19
C LYS A 383 -18.70 22.26 25.47
N ALA A 384 -17.96 21.19 25.78
CA ALA A 384 -18.55 19.92 26.16
C ALA A 384 -19.41 20.08 27.43
N VAL A 385 -18.88 20.74 28.45
CA VAL A 385 -19.64 21.02 29.71
C VAL A 385 -20.84 21.94 29.45
N GLU A 386 -20.67 23.01 28.66
CA GLU A 386 -21.74 23.94 28.27
C GLU A 386 -22.85 23.26 27.45
N ALA A 387 -22.48 22.27 26.64
CA ALA A 387 -23.43 21.47 25.87
C ALA A 387 -24.16 20.40 26.67
N GLY A 388 -23.87 20.30 27.98
CA GLY A 388 -24.57 19.42 28.91
C GLY A 388 -24.06 17.97 28.92
N PHE A 389 -22.84 17.72 28.44
CA PHE A 389 -22.23 16.40 28.56
C PHE A 389 -22.08 16.01 30.05
N ASP A 390 -22.34 14.72 30.35
CA ASP A 390 -21.99 14.20 31.68
C ASP A 390 -20.46 14.30 31.85
N PRO A 391 -20.00 15.06 32.85
CA PRO A 391 -18.57 15.17 33.13
C PRO A 391 -17.87 13.82 33.28
N LYS A 392 -18.58 12.79 33.76
CA LYS A 392 -18.07 11.42 33.89
C LYS A 392 -17.87 10.70 32.55
N GLY A 393 -18.30 11.27 31.45
CA GLY A 393 -18.01 10.80 30.08
C GLY A 393 -16.93 11.61 29.35
N ILE A 394 -16.34 12.62 30.02
CA ILE A 394 -15.35 13.52 29.43
C ILE A 394 -13.94 13.11 29.85
N VAL A 395 -13.06 12.93 28.85
CA VAL A 395 -11.60 12.77 29.05
C VAL A 395 -10.91 14.02 28.51
N TYR A 396 -9.97 14.58 29.27
CA TYR A 396 -9.17 15.71 28.84
C TYR A 396 -7.75 15.26 28.54
N ALA A 397 -7.42 15.05 27.25
CA ALA A 397 -6.20 14.41 26.77
C ALA A 397 -5.23 15.35 26.03
N GLY A 398 -5.51 16.61 25.91
CA GLY A 398 -4.67 17.58 25.19
C GLY A 398 -3.24 17.71 25.72
N VAL A 399 -2.28 18.00 24.85
CA VAL A 399 -0.89 18.29 25.19
C VAL A 399 -0.73 19.76 25.59
N GLY A 400 0.05 20.04 26.65
CA GLY A 400 0.35 21.40 27.08
C GLY A 400 -0.85 22.12 27.72
N LYS A 401 -1.58 21.43 28.57
CA LYS A 401 -2.68 21.95 29.36
C LYS A 401 -2.18 23.07 30.27
N ARG A 402 -2.95 24.17 30.31
CA ARG A 402 -2.64 25.29 31.22
C ARG A 402 -3.26 25.06 32.57
N ASP A 403 -2.63 25.58 33.62
CA ASP A 403 -3.08 25.45 35.02
C ASP A 403 -4.59 25.78 35.21
N LYS A 404 -5.07 26.86 34.57
CA LYS A 404 -6.47 27.25 34.60
C LYS A 404 -7.43 26.26 33.91
N GLU A 405 -6.94 25.51 32.95
CA GLU A 405 -7.71 24.48 32.21
C GLU A 405 -7.76 23.18 33.03
N LEU A 406 -6.66 22.81 33.67
CA LEU A 406 -6.59 21.70 34.61
C LEU A 406 -7.51 21.96 35.82
N LYS A 407 -7.42 23.13 36.39
CA LYS A 407 -8.32 23.54 37.51
C LYS A 407 -9.79 23.45 37.11
N TYR A 408 -10.16 23.96 35.94
CA TYR A 408 -11.52 23.87 35.42
C TYR A 408 -11.95 22.40 35.24
N ALA A 409 -11.09 21.53 34.68
CA ALA A 409 -11.36 20.11 34.49
C ALA A 409 -11.66 19.40 35.82
N ILE A 410 -10.85 19.69 36.85
CA ILE A 410 -11.04 19.16 38.22
C ILE A 410 -12.35 19.67 38.83
N GLU A 411 -12.61 20.96 38.72
CA GLU A 411 -13.85 21.59 39.24
C GLU A 411 -15.10 20.99 38.57
N GLN A 412 -15.03 20.59 37.31
CA GLN A 412 -16.12 19.93 36.60
C GLN A 412 -16.24 18.43 36.93
N ASN A 413 -15.28 17.86 37.67
CA ASN A 413 -15.28 16.44 38.08
C ASN A 413 -15.41 15.49 36.89
N ILE A 414 -14.65 15.74 35.81
CA ILE A 414 -14.62 14.92 34.60
C ILE A 414 -14.10 13.51 34.87
N LEU A 415 -14.27 12.58 33.89
CA LEU A 415 -13.91 11.18 34.05
C LEU A 415 -12.41 11.00 34.29
N ALA A 416 -11.58 11.62 33.45
CA ALA A 416 -10.13 11.50 33.54
C ALA A 416 -9.43 12.72 32.91
N ILE A 417 -8.25 13.01 33.44
CA ILE A 417 -7.26 13.90 32.83
C ILE A 417 -6.06 13.02 32.44
N ASN A 418 -5.71 12.97 31.16
CA ASN A 418 -4.54 12.28 30.71
C ASN A 418 -3.31 13.16 30.92
N CYS A 419 -2.55 12.93 31.99
CA CYS A 419 -1.33 13.67 32.28
C CYS A 419 -0.19 13.20 31.41
N GLU A 420 0.41 14.10 30.64
CA GLU A 420 1.49 13.83 29.69
C GLU A 420 2.89 14.04 30.32
N SER A 421 2.94 14.58 31.55
CA SER A 421 4.18 14.81 32.29
C SER A 421 3.99 14.70 33.81
N ILE A 422 5.07 14.45 34.54
CA ILE A 422 5.11 14.43 36.00
C ILE A 422 4.66 15.78 36.57
N GLN A 423 5.06 16.89 35.92
CA GLN A 423 4.69 18.23 36.30
C GLN A 423 3.15 18.48 36.21
N GLU A 424 2.53 17.95 35.12
CA GLU A 424 1.06 17.99 35.04
C GLU A 424 0.39 17.17 36.15
N LEU A 425 0.94 16.00 36.47
CA LEU A 425 0.43 15.14 37.52
C LEU A 425 0.52 15.83 38.88
N GLU A 426 1.64 16.49 39.18
CA GLU A 426 1.81 17.29 40.42
C GLU A 426 0.82 18.46 40.53
N LEU A 427 0.50 19.13 39.40
CA LEU A 427 -0.48 20.19 39.32
C LEU A 427 -1.93 19.69 39.50
N VAL A 428 -2.22 18.48 39.10
CA VAL A 428 -3.55 17.86 39.26
C VAL A 428 -3.77 17.37 40.72
N ASP A 429 -2.67 16.96 41.40
CA ASP A 429 -2.70 16.47 42.77
C ASP A 429 -2.69 17.60 43.81
N ALA A 430 -2.26 18.80 43.45
CA ALA A 430 -2.19 20.01 44.32
C ALA A 430 -3.52 20.74 44.39
#